data_98a388bdffba9cc281a62df82883a5a5
#
_entry.id   98a388bdffba9cc281a62df82883a5a5
#
_cell.length_a   1.000
_cell.length_b   1.000
_cell.length_c   1.000
_cell.angle_alpha   90.00
_cell.angle_beta   90.00
_cell.angle_gamma   90.00
#
_symmetry.space_group_name_H-M   'P 1'
#
loop_
_entity.id
_entity.type
_entity.pdbx_description
1 polymer ?
#
loop_
_entity_poly.entity_id
_entity_poly.type
_entity_poly.pdbx_seq_one_letter_code
_entity_poly.pdbx_strand_id
1 'polypeptide(L)'
;MTNAIAEGVRAAQKLSMQISGMQRQPVDISNYVMGIKCGGSDATSGLASNCVIGYVADKIVDLGGTVVFGETTEFIGAEHILARRGVTPEVGAKIFEKVAAMEARAKSLGCDMRKGQPTPGNIAGGLSSIEEKSLGAIVKSGTKPIQGVMEYADIVTDQKGLWIKDTPGREIEILTGMAATGAQCILSVSCTHLRAHE
;
A
#
# COMPACT_ATOMS: atom_id res chain seq x y z
N MET A 1 -22.76 17.15 4.35
CA MET A 1 -21.36 17.26 4.81
C MET A 1 -21.27 17.50 6.31
N THR A 2 -21.96 18.48 6.88
CA THR A 2 -21.91 18.85 8.32
C THR A 2 -22.29 17.68 9.26
N ASN A 3 -23.30 16.88 8.92
CA ASN A 3 -23.70 15.72 9.75
C ASN A 3 -22.63 14.62 9.77
N ALA A 4 -22.00 14.31 8.63
CA ALA A 4 -20.95 13.29 8.56
C ALA A 4 -19.70 13.69 9.39
N ILE A 5 -19.34 14.98 9.37
CA ILE A 5 -18.23 15.49 10.21
C ILE A 5 -18.60 15.36 11.69
N ALA A 6 -19.81 15.76 12.08
CA ALA A 6 -20.25 15.64 13.47
C ALA A 6 -20.32 14.20 13.96
N GLU A 7 -20.75 13.26 13.12
CA GLU A 7 -20.74 11.84 13.43
C GLU A 7 -19.32 11.28 13.57
N GLY A 8 -18.41 11.66 12.66
CA GLY A 8 -17.01 11.30 12.74
C GLY A 8 -16.34 11.79 14.02
N VAL A 9 -16.58 13.05 14.41
CA VAL A 9 -16.07 13.62 15.67
C VAL A 9 -16.59 12.83 16.88
N ARG A 10 -17.90 12.54 16.92
CA ARG A 10 -18.48 11.75 18.03
C ARG A 10 -17.90 10.34 18.11
N ALA A 11 -17.71 9.68 16.95
CA ALA A 11 -17.09 8.36 16.89
C ALA A 11 -15.64 8.41 17.40
N ALA A 12 -14.85 9.38 16.96
CA ALA A 12 -13.47 9.57 17.42
C ALA A 12 -13.40 9.86 18.92
N GLN A 13 -14.28 10.72 19.45
CA GLN A 13 -14.36 10.98 20.89
C GLN A 13 -14.68 9.72 21.70
N LYS A 14 -15.66 8.93 21.22
CA LYS A 14 -16.02 7.66 21.87
C LYS A 14 -14.84 6.69 21.90
N LEU A 15 -14.15 6.51 20.78
CA LEU A 15 -12.96 5.66 20.71
C LEU A 15 -11.83 6.18 21.60
N SER A 16 -11.56 7.48 21.58
CA SER A 16 -10.55 8.10 22.44
C SER A 16 -10.83 7.87 23.93
N MET A 17 -12.09 8.00 24.34
CA MET A 17 -12.49 7.71 25.73
C MET A 17 -12.29 6.23 26.09
N GLN A 18 -12.57 5.31 25.18
CA GLN A 18 -12.37 3.87 25.41
C GLN A 18 -10.89 3.53 25.61
N ILE A 19 -10.00 4.11 24.79
CA ILE A 19 -8.56 3.81 24.88
C ILE A 19 -7.83 4.57 25.96
N SER A 20 -8.40 5.67 26.49
CA SER A 20 -7.73 6.53 27.48
C SER A 20 -7.38 5.81 28.78
N GLY A 21 -8.14 4.79 29.16
CA GLY A 21 -7.88 3.96 30.34
C GLY A 21 -7.02 2.71 30.07
N MET A 22 -6.66 2.44 28.82
CA MET A 22 -5.88 1.26 28.48
C MET A 22 -4.41 1.45 28.85
N GLN A 23 -3.81 0.39 29.41
CA GLN A 23 -2.37 0.34 29.66
C GLN A 23 -1.67 -0.39 28.52
N ARG A 24 -0.49 0.10 28.14
CA ARG A 24 0.35 -0.59 27.13
C ARG A 24 0.83 -1.92 27.71
N GLN A 25 0.71 -2.96 26.88
CA GLN A 25 1.19 -4.29 27.21
C GLN A 25 2.31 -4.68 26.22
N PRO A 26 3.32 -5.42 26.66
CA PRO A 26 4.29 -6.04 25.76
C PRO A 26 3.56 -6.99 24.79
N VAL A 27 3.84 -6.86 23.51
CA VAL A 27 3.28 -7.70 22.46
C VAL A 27 4.41 -8.17 21.57
N ASP A 28 4.39 -9.45 21.21
CA ASP A 28 5.36 -10.01 20.27
C ASP A 28 5.20 -9.37 18.89
N ILE A 29 6.32 -9.07 18.23
CA ILE A 29 6.34 -8.44 16.91
C ILE A 29 5.62 -9.29 15.85
N SER A 30 5.51 -10.59 16.05
CA SER A 30 4.76 -11.50 15.17
C SER A 30 3.26 -11.17 15.10
N ASN A 31 2.73 -10.42 16.07
CA ASN A 31 1.35 -9.91 16.03
C ASN A 31 1.22 -8.54 15.37
N TYR A 32 2.33 -7.97 14.90
CA TYR A 32 2.32 -6.65 14.27
C TYR A 32 2.03 -6.76 12.77
N VAL A 33 1.06 -5.98 12.33
CA VAL A 33 0.70 -5.84 10.92
C VAL A 33 0.95 -4.40 10.50
N MET A 34 1.86 -4.22 9.56
CA MET A 34 2.19 -2.92 8.97
C MET A 34 1.61 -2.80 7.57
N GLY A 35 0.81 -1.77 7.33
CA GLY A 35 0.39 -1.37 6.00
C GLY A 35 1.39 -0.40 5.37
N ILE A 36 1.59 -0.48 4.06
CA ILE A 36 2.42 0.45 3.30
C ILE A 36 1.65 0.97 2.09
N LYS A 37 1.70 2.28 1.88
CA LYS A 37 1.15 2.93 0.69
C LYS A 37 2.09 4.03 0.18
N CYS A 38 2.01 4.33 -1.12
CA CYS A 38 2.63 5.53 -1.68
C CYS A 38 1.75 6.75 -1.44
N GLY A 39 2.41 7.92 -1.18
CA GLY A 39 1.78 9.23 -1.27
C GLY A 39 1.99 9.86 -2.64
N GLY A 40 2.37 11.13 -2.69
CA GLY A 40 2.84 11.76 -3.93
C GLY A 40 4.17 11.18 -4.36
N SER A 41 4.26 10.66 -5.59
CA SER A 41 5.49 10.08 -6.13
C SER A 41 6.21 11.08 -7.03
N ASP A 42 7.53 11.12 -6.91
CA ASP A 42 8.45 11.85 -7.78
C ASP A 42 9.64 10.96 -8.18
N ALA A 43 10.57 11.48 -8.97
CA ALA A 43 11.75 10.74 -9.42
C ALA A 43 12.65 10.24 -8.29
N THR A 44 12.60 10.86 -7.09
CA THR A 44 13.42 10.46 -5.94
C THR A 44 12.75 9.40 -5.07
N SER A 45 11.46 9.14 -5.25
CA SER A 45 10.68 8.20 -4.42
C SER A 45 11.30 6.81 -4.38
N GLY A 46 11.68 6.29 -5.54
CA GLY A 46 12.30 4.97 -5.67
C GLY A 46 13.76 4.91 -5.23
N LEU A 47 14.42 6.06 -5.11
CA LEU A 47 15.84 6.16 -4.75
C LEU A 47 16.07 6.40 -3.25
N ALA A 48 15.13 7.01 -2.58
CA ALA A 48 15.26 7.43 -1.19
C ALA A 48 14.18 6.80 -0.29
N SER A 49 13.01 7.40 -0.23
CA SER A 49 12.00 7.05 0.78
C SER A 49 11.47 5.62 0.64
N ASN A 50 11.20 5.15 -0.58
CA ASN A 50 10.75 3.77 -0.80
C ASN A 50 11.82 2.74 -0.42
N CYS A 51 13.11 3.06 -0.60
CA CYS A 51 14.21 2.20 -0.13
C CYS A 51 14.22 2.06 1.39
N VAL A 52 14.04 3.18 2.12
CA VAL A 52 13.97 3.16 3.59
C VAL A 52 12.78 2.32 4.06
N ILE A 53 11.61 2.53 3.47
CA ILE A 53 10.40 1.76 3.82
C ILE A 53 10.59 0.28 3.49
N GLY A 54 11.17 -0.04 2.34
CA GLY A 54 11.48 -1.43 1.96
C GLY A 54 12.42 -2.11 2.96
N TYR A 55 13.44 -1.40 3.46
CA TYR A 55 14.29 -1.91 4.52
C TYR A 55 13.53 -2.18 5.82
N VAL A 56 12.62 -1.27 6.22
CA VAL A 56 11.76 -1.46 7.39
C VAL A 56 10.82 -2.66 7.19
N ALA A 57 10.25 -2.79 5.99
CA ALA A 57 9.41 -3.94 5.64
C ALA A 57 10.15 -5.27 5.81
N ASP A 58 11.36 -5.35 5.26
CA ASP A 58 12.21 -6.54 5.40
C ASP A 58 12.51 -6.87 6.86
N LYS A 59 12.81 -5.86 7.69
CA LYS A 59 13.07 -6.04 9.12
C LYS A 59 11.85 -6.56 9.87
N ILE A 60 10.66 -6.05 9.59
CA ILE A 60 9.44 -6.52 10.24
C ILE A 60 9.16 -7.99 9.87
N VAL A 61 9.32 -8.34 8.59
CA VAL A 61 9.16 -9.72 8.13
C VAL A 61 10.21 -10.66 8.77
N ASP A 62 11.47 -10.23 8.86
CA ASP A 62 12.53 -11.00 9.52
C ASP A 62 12.27 -11.25 11.00
N LEU A 63 11.58 -10.34 11.66
CA LEU A 63 11.17 -10.46 13.06
C LEU A 63 9.84 -11.25 13.23
N GLY A 64 9.31 -11.83 12.15
CA GLY A 64 8.09 -12.62 12.17
C GLY A 64 6.79 -11.83 12.08
N GLY A 65 6.84 -10.51 11.86
CA GLY A 65 5.67 -9.67 11.64
C GLY A 65 5.08 -9.80 10.23
N THR A 66 4.01 -9.07 10.00
CA THR A 66 3.33 -9.04 8.70
C THR A 66 3.40 -7.66 8.09
N VAL A 67 3.71 -7.61 6.80
CA VAL A 67 3.70 -6.39 6.01
C VAL A 67 2.72 -6.55 4.86
N VAL A 68 1.84 -5.58 4.69
CA VAL A 68 0.86 -5.55 3.61
C VAL A 68 1.06 -4.28 2.79
N PHE A 69 1.27 -4.41 1.50
CA PHE A 69 1.34 -3.28 0.58
C PHE A 69 0.31 -3.44 -0.54
N GLY A 70 -0.16 -2.33 -1.05
CA GLY A 70 -1.22 -2.31 -2.05
C GLY A 70 -0.89 -1.42 -3.24
N GLU A 71 -1.94 -0.82 -3.83
CA GLU A 71 -1.85 0.05 -5.00
C GLU A 71 -1.54 -0.73 -6.27
N THR A 72 -2.45 -1.64 -6.64
CA THR A 72 -2.33 -2.50 -7.83
C THR A 72 -2.04 -1.68 -9.11
N THR A 73 -2.51 -0.43 -9.15
CA THR A 73 -2.21 0.52 -10.25
C THR A 73 -0.72 0.87 -10.37
N GLU A 74 0.04 0.75 -9.29
CA GLU A 74 1.48 1.01 -9.24
C GLU A 74 2.32 -0.23 -9.52
N PHE A 75 1.71 -1.33 -9.95
CA PHE A 75 2.42 -2.54 -10.39
C PHE A 75 2.51 -2.62 -11.91
N ILE A 76 1.71 -1.82 -12.63
CA ILE A 76 1.61 -1.84 -14.09
C ILE A 76 2.99 -1.60 -14.72
N GLY A 77 3.46 -2.56 -15.51
CA GLY A 77 4.79 -2.56 -16.15
C GLY A 77 5.92 -3.13 -15.28
N ALA A 78 5.70 -3.30 -13.96
CA ALA A 78 6.66 -3.89 -13.01
C ALA A 78 6.14 -5.20 -12.37
N GLU A 79 4.95 -5.66 -12.75
CA GLU A 79 4.30 -6.86 -12.21
C GLU A 79 5.17 -8.13 -12.29
N HIS A 80 5.97 -8.23 -13.33
CA HIS A 80 6.89 -9.36 -13.53
C HIS A 80 8.00 -9.45 -12.46
N ILE A 81 8.37 -8.32 -11.86
CA ILE A 81 9.36 -8.28 -10.76
C ILE A 81 8.72 -8.80 -9.48
N LEU A 82 7.49 -8.35 -9.17
CA LEU A 82 6.75 -8.85 -8.01
C LEU A 82 6.40 -10.32 -8.16
N ALA A 83 5.96 -10.75 -9.34
CA ALA A 83 5.59 -12.13 -9.62
C ALA A 83 6.75 -13.11 -9.37
N ARG A 84 7.99 -12.73 -9.72
CA ARG A 84 9.18 -13.55 -9.43
C ARG A 84 9.49 -13.70 -7.94
N ARG A 85 8.91 -12.84 -7.09
CA ARG A 85 9.04 -12.89 -5.63
C ARG A 85 7.93 -13.70 -4.96
N GLY A 86 6.95 -14.17 -5.70
CA GLY A 86 5.91 -15.06 -5.17
C GLY A 86 6.51 -16.35 -4.63
N VAL A 87 6.05 -16.79 -3.45
CA VAL A 87 6.50 -18.05 -2.83
C VAL A 87 6.13 -19.28 -3.66
N THR A 88 5.13 -19.15 -4.53
CA THR A 88 4.74 -20.17 -5.50
C THR A 88 4.42 -19.53 -6.86
N PRO A 89 4.43 -20.33 -7.96
CA PRO A 89 4.03 -19.84 -9.27
C PRO A 89 2.59 -19.27 -9.30
N GLU A 90 1.69 -19.82 -8.50
CA GLU A 90 0.28 -19.38 -8.42
C GLU A 90 0.18 -17.97 -7.84
N VAL A 91 1.00 -17.63 -6.84
CA VAL A 91 1.10 -16.27 -6.30
C VAL A 91 1.56 -15.31 -7.39
N GLY A 92 2.58 -15.70 -8.16
CA GLY A 92 3.04 -14.93 -9.30
C GLY A 92 1.94 -14.70 -10.36
N ALA A 93 1.23 -15.77 -10.73
CA ALA A 93 0.10 -15.69 -11.67
C ALA A 93 -1.02 -14.78 -11.16
N LYS A 94 -1.33 -14.83 -9.85
CA LYS A 94 -2.35 -13.98 -9.23
C LYS A 94 -1.98 -12.50 -9.29
N ILE A 95 -0.71 -12.15 -9.20
CA ILE A 95 -0.25 -10.75 -9.35
C ILE A 95 -0.54 -10.25 -10.76
N PHE A 96 -0.21 -11.02 -11.80
CA PHE A 96 -0.54 -10.67 -13.18
C PHE A 96 -2.05 -10.56 -13.41
N GLU A 97 -2.83 -11.50 -12.86
CA GLU A 97 -4.29 -11.46 -12.93
C GLU A 97 -4.86 -10.15 -12.37
N LYS A 98 -4.39 -9.72 -11.18
CA LYS A 98 -4.86 -8.49 -10.54
C LYS A 98 -4.51 -7.24 -11.34
N VAL A 99 -3.30 -7.16 -11.86
CA VAL A 99 -2.90 -6.04 -12.72
C VAL A 99 -3.74 -6.00 -14.00
N ALA A 100 -3.92 -7.14 -14.66
CA ALA A 100 -4.74 -7.23 -15.86
C ALA A 100 -6.22 -6.86 -15.59
N ALA A 101 -6.79 -7.31 -14.47
CA ALA A 101 -8.15 -6.97 -14.07
C ALA A 101 -8.31 -5.46 -13.80
N MET A 102 -7.31 -4.83 -13.15
CA MET A 102 -7.29 -3.39 -12.91
C MET A 102 -7.26 -2.60 -14.22
N GLU A 103 -6.39 -2.97 -15.17
CA GLU A 103 -6.33 -2.33 -16.48
C GLU A 103 -7.63 -2.54 -17.28
N ALA A 104 -8.22 -3.75 -17.24
CA ALA A 104 -9.47 -4.04 -17.92
C ALA A 104 -10.63 -3.20 -17.36
N ARG A 105 -10.70 -3.04 -16.04
CA ARG A 105 -11.68 -2.17 -15.38
C ARG A 105 -11.51 -0.72 -15.83
N ALA A 106 -10.30 -0.18 -15.86
CA ALA A 106 -10.06 1.18 -16.32
C ALA A 106 -10.48 1.36 -17.78
N LYS A 107 -10.13 0.43 -18.65
CA LYS A 107 -10.51 0.45 -20.07
C LYS A 107 -12.03 0.38 -20.28
N SER A 108 -12.75 -0.40 -19.49
CA SER A 108 -14.22 -0.48 -19.56
C SER A 108 -14.90 0.85 -19.21
N LEU A 109 -14.22 1.71 -18.46
CA LEU A 109 -14.66 3.07 -18.12
C LEU A 109 -14.11 4.15 -19.06
N GLY A 110 -13.49 3.75 -20.18
CA GLY A 110 -12.93 4.66 -21.17
C GLY A 110 -11.56 5.25 -20.78
N CYS A 111 -10.90 4.73 -19.75
CA CYS A 111 -9.62 5.21 -19.28
C CYS A 111 -8.49 4.23 -19.66
N ASP A 112 -7.38 4.76 -20.14
CA ASP A 112 -6.16 4.00 -20.38
C ASP A 112 -5.12 4.36 -19.31
N MET A 113 -4.85 3.42 -18.39
CA MET A 113 -3.93 3.65 -17.30
C MET A 113 -2.51 3.95 -17.76
N ARG A 114 -2.05 3.32 -18.83
CA ARG A 114 -0.70 3.52 -19.37
C ARG A 114 -0.51 4.90 -20.03
N LYS A 115 -1.60 5.53 -20.46
CA LYS A 115 -1.59 6.90 -21.01
C LYS A 115 -1.95 7.96 -19.97
N GLY A 116 -2.75 7.57 -18.95
CA GLY A 116 -3.22 8.48 -17.90
C GLY A 116 -2.29 8.59 -16.70
N GLN A 117 -1.27 7.77 -16.63
CA GLN A 117 -0.25 7.78 -15.58
C GLN A 117 1.15 7.89 -16.22
N PRO A 118 2.11 8.60 -15.61
CA PRO A 118 2.01 9.38 -14.34
C PRO A 118 1.07 10.58 -14.45
N THR A 119 0.55 11.03 -13.29
CA THR A 119 -0.26 12.27 -13.25
C THR A 119 0.57 13.50 -13.55
N PRO A 120 -0.04 14.66 -13.92
CA PRO A 120 0.70 15.90 -14.13
C PRO A 120 1.62 16.28 -12.97
N GLY A 121 1.20 16.04 -11.71
CA GLY A 121 2.03 16.27 -10.53
C GLY A 121 3.24 15.34 -10.45
N ASN A 122 3.08 14.07 -10.84
CA ASN A 122 4.20 13.13 -10.90
C ASN A 122 5.21 13.52 -12.02
N ILE A 123 4.70 13.99 -13.16
CA ILE A 123 5.55 14.47 -14.27
C ILE A 123 6.33 15.72 -13.85
N ALA A 124 5.66 16.67 -13.18
CA ALA A 124 6.33 17.83 -12.61
C ALA A 124 7.40 17.45 -11.56
N GLY A 125 7.19 16.32 -10.85
CA GLY A 125 8.17 15.71 -9.95
C GLY A 125 9.25 14.87 -10.65
N GLY A 126 9.31 14.86 -11.98
CA GLY A 126 10.39 14.26 -12.78
C GLY A 126 10.13 12.83 -13.24
N LEU A 127 8.93 12.27 -13.06
CA LEU A 127 8.57 10.94 -13.59
C LEU A 127 8.15 11.04 -15.06
N SER A 128 8.58 10.07 -15.88
CA SER A 128 8.36 10.06 -17.33
C SER A 128 7.30 9.06 -17.81
N SER A 129 7.20 7.90 -17.14
CA SER A 129 6.29 6.82 -17.57
C SER A 129 5.69 6.08 -16.37
N ILE A 130 4.64 5.28 -16.64
CA ILE A 130 4.02 4.44 -15.61
C ILE A 130 4.97 3.33 -15.16
N GLU A 131 5.78 2.81 -16.07
CA GLU A 131 6.77 1.79 -15.76
C GLU A 131 7.84 2.33 -14.79
N GLU A 132 8.35 3.53 -15.04
CA GLU A 132 9.29 4.20 -14.15
C GLU A 132 8.66 4.44 -12.78
N LYS A 133 7.43 4.96 -12.74
CA LYS A 133 6.67 5.14 -11.50
C LYS A 133 6.51 3.82 -10.75
N SER A 134 6.12 2.76 -11.44
CA SER A 134 5.91 1.43 -10.84
C SER A 134 7.22 0.83 -10.34
N LEU A 135 8.30 0.91 -11.10
CA LEU A 135 9.62 0.45 -10.66
C LEU A 135 10.05 1.13 -9.36
N GLY A 136 9.85 2.44 -9.25
CA GLY A 136 10.12 3.17 -8.01
C GLY A 136 9.17 2.80 -6.86
N ALA A 137 7.90 2.56 -7.17
CA ALA A 137 6.88 2.28 -6.18
C ALA A 137 7.05 0.90 -5.51
N ILE A 138 7.37 -0.15 -6.28
CA ILE A 138 7.49 -1.51 -5.74
C ILE A 138 8.68 -1.68 -4.77
N VAL A 139 9.66 -0.78 -4.80
CA VAL A 139 10.82 -0.81 -3.90
C VAL A 139 10.39 -0.73 -2.43
N LYS A 140 9.29 -0.03 -2.13
CA LYS A 140 8.72 0.06 -0.77
C LYS A 140 8.38 -1.29 -0.14
N SER A 141 8.18 -2.32 -0.95
CA SER A 141 7.87 -3.68 -0.47
C SER A 141 9.10 -4.48 -0.03
N GLY A 142 10.30 -3.90 -0.08
CA GLY A 142 11.54 -4.60 0.27
C GLY A 142 11.86 -5.75 -0.68
N THR A 143 12.52 -6.77 -0.14
CA THR A 143 13.08 -7.88 -0.93
C THR A 143 12.48 -9.25 -0.59
N LYS A 144 11.67 -9.35 0.47
CA LYS A 144 11.16 -10.63 0.98
C LYS A 144 10.20 -11.31 0.00
N PRO A 145 10.08 -12.65 0.06
CA PRO A 145 9.10 -13.39 -0.72
C PRO A 145 7.67 -12.94 -0.41
N ILE A 146 6.86 -12.85 -1.46
CA ILE A 146 5.44 -12.48 -1.37
C ILE A 146 4.63 -13.74 -1.10
N GLN A 147 3.96 -13.79 0.04
CA GLN A 147 3.20 -14.95 0.52
C GLN A 147 1.90 -15.16 -0.26
N GLY A 148 1.29 -14.07 -0.72
CA GLY A 148 0.05 -14.13 -1.49
C GLY A 148 -0.51 -12.76 -1.83
N VAL A 149 -1.68 -12.80 -2.46
CA VAL A 149 -2.45 -11.62 -2.86
C VAL A 149 -3.83 -11.68 -2.21
N MET A 150 -4.12 -10.69 -1.39
CA MET A 150 -5.38 -10.51 -0.65
C MET A 150 -6.36 -9.67 -1.46
N GLU A 151 -7.64 -9.95 -1.31
CA GLU A 151 -8.71 -9.07 -1.79
C GLU A 151 -8.82 -7.83 -0.90
N TYR A 152 -9.55 -6.81 -1.37
CA TYR A 152 -9.63 -5.50 -0.70
C TYR A 152 -10.09 -5.58 0.76
N ALA A 153 -11.04 -6.45 1.08
CA ALA A 153 -11.62 -6.58 2.42
C ALA A 153 -11.03 -7.72 3.27
N ASP A 154 -10.06 -8.47 2.72
CA ASP A 154 -9.47 -9.59 3.45
C ASP A 154 -8.73 -9.12 4.69
N ILE A 155 -8.83 -9.90 5.75
CA ILE A 155 -8.18 -9.66 7.04
C ILE A 155 -6.93 -10.54 7.12
N VAL A 156 -5.84 -9.99 7.68
CA VAL A 156 -4.68 -10.81 8.05
C VAL A 156 -5.09 -11.73 9.20
N THR A 157 -4.97 -13.01 8.94
CA THR A 157 -5.13 -14.05 9.97
C THR A 157 -3.75 -14.50 10.47
N ASP A 158 -3.53 -15.79 10.64
CA ASP A 158 -2.27 -16.34 11.16
C ASP A 158 -1.09 -16.32 10.17
N GLN A 159 -1.29 -15.76 9.00
CA GLN A 159 -0.29 -15.75 7.93
C GLN A 159 0.68 -14.58 8.13
N LYS A 160 1.96 -14.89 8.25
CA LYS A 160 3.04 -13.93 8.45
C LYS A 160 3.76 -13.60 7.14
N GLY A 161 4.58 -12.57 7.16
CA GLY A 161 5.42 -12.21 6.02
C GLY A 161 4.88 -11.07 5.18
N LEU A 162 5.31 -11.01 3.92
CA LEU A 162 4.96 -9.95 2.99
C LEU A 162 3.75 -10.34 2.13
N TRP A 163 2.76 -9.47 2.07
CA TRP A 163 1.51 -9.68 1.36
C TRP A 163 1.18 -8.52 0.44
N ILE A 164 0.64 -8.82 -0.74
CA ILE A 164 -0.01 -7.84 -1.59
C ILE A 164 -1.49 -7.78 -1.22
N LYS A 165 -2.04 -6.57 -1.20
CA LYS A 165 -3.49 -6.33 -1.12
C LYS A 165 -3.95 -5.64 -2.39
N ASP A 166 -4.93 -6.23 -3.07
CA ASP A 166 -5.53 -5.62 -4.24
C ASP A 166 -6.32 -4.36 -3.83
N THR A 167 -5.75 -3.20 -4.11
CA THR A 167 -6.36 -1.91 -3.76
C THR A 167 -6.18 -0.91 -4.90
N PRO A 168 -7.10 0.06 -5.02
CA PRO A 168 -6.82 1.25 -5.82
C PRO A 168 -5.68 2.08 -5.20
N GLY A 169 -5.09 2.98 -6.00
CA GLY A 169 -4.04 3.89 -5.54
C GLY A 169 -4.54 5.15 -4.82
N ARG A 170 -5.85 5.28 -4.63
CA ARG A 170 -6.44 6.45 -3.99
C ARG A 170 -6.38 6.34 -2.46
N GLU A 171 -5.96 7.42 -1.82
CA GLU A 171 -5.55 7.41 -0.41
C GLU A 171 -6.64 6.92 0.54
N ILE A 172 -7.85 7.47 0.43
CA ILE A 172 -8.96 7.13 1.33
C ILE A 172 -9.30 5.65 1.23
N GLU A 173 -9.36 5.11 0.02
CA GLU A 173 -9.71 3.72 -0.25
C GLU A 173 -8.63 2.76 0.27
N ILE A 174 -7.36 3.04 -0.03
CA ILE A 174 -6.29 2.14 0.43
C ILE A 174 -6.12 2.17 1.96
N LEU A 175 -6.21 3.34 2.59
CA LEU A 175 -6.13 3.44 4.05
C LEU A 175 -7.28 2.67 4.72
N THR A 176 -8.50 2.78 4.17
CA THR A 176 -9.65 2.00 4.65
C THR A 176 -9.42 0.50 4.49
N GLY A 177 -8.93 0.06 3.33
CA GLY A 177 -8.59 -1.33 3.08
C GLY A 177 -7.49 -1.86 4.01
N MET A 178 -6.44 -1.08 4.27
CA MET A 178 -5.38 -1.46 5.18
C MET A 178 -5.86 -1.54 6.64
N ALA A 179 -6.71 -0.60 7.06
CA ALA A 179 -7.31 -0.65 8.39
C ALA A 179 -8.21 -1.88 8.55
N ALA A 180 -9.02 -2.22 7.53
CA ALA A 180 -9.85 -3.41 7.52
C ALA A 180 -9.01 -4.71 7.57
N THR A 181 -7.81 -4.70 7.02
CA THR A 181 -6.86 -5.83 7.10
C THR A 181 -6.35 -6.09 8.53
N GLY A 182 -6.49 -5.12 9.43
CA GLY A 182 -5.97 -5.20 10.80
C GLY A 182 -4.60 -4.54 10.95
N ALA A 183 -4.19 -3.68 10.01
CA ALA A 183 -2.94 -2.94 10.14
C ALA A 183 -2.99 -1.98 11.34
N GLN A 184 -2.07 -2.15 12.28
CA GLN A 184 -1.94 -1.27 13.45
C GLN A 184 -1.21 0.04 13.11
N CYS A 185 -0.39 0.03 12.08
CA CYS A 185 0.29 1.21 11.57
C CYS A 185 0.29 1.18 10.05
N ILE A 186 0.12 2.34 9.44
CA ILE A 186 0.21 2.48 7.99
C ILE A 186 1.25 3.55 7.68
N LEU A 187 2.29 3.16 6.93
CA LEU A 187 3.30 4.08 6.44
C LEU A 187 2.86 4.63 5.08
N SER A 188 2.58 5.92 5.04
CA SER A 188 2.30 6.65 3.80
C SER A 188 3.56 7.38 3.36
N VAL A 189 4.10 6.97 2.23
CA VAL A 189 5.34 7.54 1.67
C VAL A 189 5.00 8.68 0.74
N SER A 190 5.22 9.91 1.17
CA SER A 190 5.09 11.10 0.32
C SER A 190 6.45 11.79 0.20
N CYS A 191 6.94 11.93 -1.03
CA CYS A 191 8.27 12.49 -1.30
C CYS A 191 8.21 13.97 -1.66
N THR A 192 7.15 14.41 -2.31
CA THR A 192 7.12 15.72 -2.95
C THR A 192 6.59 16.85 -2.09
N HIS A 193 5.69 16.62 -1.13
CA HIS A 193 5.15 17.70 -0.31
C HIS A 193 4.68 17.23 1.06
N LEU A 194 5.43 17.61 2.09
CA LEU A 194 4.91 17.76 3.44
C LEU A 194 3.90 18.94 3.56
N ARG A 195 3.63 19.63 2.46
CA ARG A 195 2.70 20.77 2.36
C ARG A 195 1.30 20.40 1.88
N ALA A 196 0.94 19.14 1.85
CA ALA A 196 -0.40 18.71 1.47
C ALA A 196 -1.50 19.09 2.47
N HIS A 197 -1.18 19.93 3.45
CA HIS A 197 -2.08 20.36 4.52
C HIS A 197 -2.18 21.89 4.67
N GLU A 198 -1.70 22.66 3.69
CA GLU A 198 -1.99 24.10 3.57
C GLU A 198 -3.20 24.33 2.70
#